data_a44e573d38007b69ac1a838be065f5e2
#
_entry.id   a44e573d38007b69ac1a838be065f5e2
#
_cell.length_a   1.000
_cell.length_b   1.000
_cell.length_c   1.000
_cell.angle_alpha   90.00
_cell.angle_beta   90.00
_cell.angle_gamma   90.00
#
_symmetry.space_group_name_H-M   'P 1'
#
loop_
_entity.id
_entity.type
_entity.pdbx_description
1 polymer ?
#
loop_
_entity_poly.entity_id
_entity_poly.type
_entity_poly.pdbx_seq_one_letter_code
_entity_poly.pdbx_strand_id
1 'polypeptide(L)'
;PDGLQLSDAEGRITSHLSGLLYRNVNFLSLGIKPVYVFDGKPPSLKTAEIERRKQIKKDATVKYEKAIAEGNMEDARKYAQQTTSMRDGMVKESKQLLKCFGIPYIDAPSEGEATAAHLTNTGQAYASASQDFDSILCGAKRLVRNFTNSGRRKIPNRNTYIDVLPEIIETQKTLDAIGLTREELIDVGILIGTDFNPNGFERIGPKTALKMIKQHSRLEDIPQIQEQLNGIDYQQIRKIFLEPEVADVDEIIFEEVDYDAITNYLVKERSFSEDRIQSTLNRLKKALERKSQNLDQWF
;
A
#
# COMPACT_ATOMS: atom_id res chain seq x y z
N PRO A 1 -8.98 -2.52 -18.19
CA PRO A 1 -7.91 -3.25 -17.52
C PRO A 1 -8.13 -4.72 -17.71
N ASP A 2 -7.53 -5.26 -18.76
CA ASP A 2 -7.83 -6.62 -19.24
C ASP A 2 -7.00 -7.70 -18.55
N GLY A 3 -6.35 -7.39 -17.43
CA GLY A 3 -5.47 -8.32 -16.69
C GLY A 3 -4.15 -8.63 -17.39
N LEU A 4 -3.93 -8.09 -18.59
CA LEU A 4 -2.70 -8.24 -19.33
C LEU A 4 -1.62 -7.33 -18.75
N GLN A 5 -0.46 -7.90 -18.46
CA GLN A 5 0.71 -7.13 -18.08
C GLN A 5 1.23 -6.36 -19.29
N LEU A 6 1.48 -5.06 -19.11
CA LEU A 6 2.15 -4.26 -20.13
C LEU A 6 3.65 -4.64 -20.17
N SER A 7 4.19 -4.80 -21.36
CA SER A 7 5.61 -5.08 -21.57
C SER A 7 6.19 -4.15 -22.64
N ASP A 8 7.51 -3.96 -22.58
CA ASP A 8 8.26 -3.25 -23.61
C ASP A 8 8.57 -4.15 -24.84
N ALA A 9 9.33 -3.62 -25.78
CA ALA A 9 9.72 -4.33 -27.00
C ALA A 9 10.58 -5.59 -26.73
N GLU A 10 11.30 -5.61 -25.61
CA GLU A 10 12.11 -6.74 -25.17
C GLU A 10 11.34 -7.72 -24.25
N GLY A 11 10.03 -7.52 -24.09
CA GLY A 11 9.18 -8.36 -23.24
C GLY A 11 9.31 -8.12 -21.73
N ARG A 12 10.02 -7.08 -21.28
CA ARG A 12 10.14 -6.72 -19.87
C ARG A 12 8.85 -6.05 -19.40
N ILE A 13 8.36 -6.43 -18.23
CA ILE A 13 7.11 -5.90 -17.67
C ILE A 13 7.27 -4.42 -17.32
N THR A 14 6.36 -3.58 -17.83
CA THR A 14 6.37 -2.12 -17.63
C THR A 14 5.11 -1.58 -16.93
N SER A 15 4.19 -2.44 -16.52
CA SER A 15 2.92 -2.05 -15.88
C SER A 15 3.13 -1.18 -14.64
N HIS A 16 4.15 -1.48 -13.82
CA HIS A 16 4.49 -0.72 -12.61
C HIS A 16 4.97 0.70 -12.95
N LEU A 17 5.80 0.86 -13.99
CA LEU A 17 6.26 2.17 -14.46
C LEU A 17 5.11 3.01 -15.01
N SER A 18 4.23 2.39 -15.81
CA SER A 18 3.02 3.06 -16.28
C SER A 18 2.14 3.54 -15.12
N GLY A 19 1.93 2.67 -14.13
CA GLY A 19 1.18 3.02 -12.93
C GLY A 19 1.79 4.19 -12.16
N LEU A 20 3.10 4.16 -11.93
CA LEU A 20 3.83 5.24 -11.25
C LEU A 20 3.78 6.56 -12.03
N LEU A 21 4.03 6.53 -13.35
CA LEU A 21 3.99 7.72 -14.20
C LEU A 21 2.67 8.47 -14.04
N TYR A 22 1.55 7.80 -14.33
CA TYR A 22 0.25 8.47 -14.34
C TYR A 22 -0.21 8.90 -12.95
N ARG A 23 0.10 8.11 -11.91
CA ARG A 23 -0.23 8.49 -10.53
C ARG A 23 0.55 9.70 -10.06
N ASN A 24 1.88 9.73 -10.29
CA ASN A 24 2.70 10.84 -9.85
C ASN A 24 2.37 12.12 -10.62
N VAL A 25 2.10 12.03 -11.92
CA VAL A 25 1.60 13.18 -12.68
C VAL A 25 0.30 13.71 -12.09
N ASN A 26 -0.63 12.84 -11.71
CA ASN A 26 -1.88 13.26 -11.08
C ASN A 26 -1.65 13.89 -9.70
N PHE A 27 -0.84 13.27 -8.83
CA PHE A 27 -0.55 13.80 -7.50
C PHE A 27 0.11 15.17 -7.56
N LEU A 28 1.18 15.30 -8.32
CA LEU A 28 1.89 16.56 -8.48
C LEU A 28 1.01 17.64 -9.12
N SER A 29 0.17 17.27 -10.11
CA SER A 29 -0.79 18.20 -10.71
C SER A 29 -1.85 18.70 -9.71
N LEU A 30 -2.19 17.90 -8.69
CA LEU A 30 -3.07 18.30 -7.58
C LEU A 30 -2.33 19.03 -6.45
N GLY A 31 -0.98 19.10 -6.48
CA GLY A 31 -0.14 19.68 -5.43
C GLY A 31 0.13 18.72 -4.27
N ILE A 32 -0.15 17.46 -4.48
CA ILE A 32 0.16 16.42 -3.49
C ILE A 32 1.62 16.00 -3.70
N LYS A 33 2.41 16.04 -2.64
CA LYS A 33 3.80 15.62 -2.61
C LYS A 33 3.90 14.22 -1.98
N PRO A 34 3.94 13.13 -2.78
CA PRO A 34 4.04 11.79 -2.25
C PRO A 34 5.47 11.46 -1.82
N VAL A 35 5.61 10.73 -0.72
CA VAL A 35 6.86 10.05 -0.33
C VAL A 35 6.59 8.56 -0.42
N TYR A 36 7.47 7.83 -1.11
CA TYR A 36 7.33 6.39 -1.23
C TYR A 36 8.16 5.69 -0.17
N VAL A 37 7.55 4.72 0.50
CA VAL A 37 8.25 3.85 1.45
C VAL A 37 8.25 2.44 0.88
N PHE A 38 9.44 1.88 0.73
CA PHE A 38 9.64 0.50 0.27
C PHE A 38 9.89 -0.41 1.45
N ASP A 39 9.22 -1.55 1.46
CA ASP A 39 9.39 -2.57 2.49
C ASP A 39 10.82 -3.09 2.52
N GLY A 40 11.32 -3.33 3.72
CA GLY A 40 12.59 -3.97 3.98
C GLY A 40 12.44 -5.47 4.29
N LYS A 41 13.21 -5.94 5.26
CA LYS A 41 13.16 -7.34 5.68
C LYS A 41 11.94 -7.58 6.58
N PRO A 42 11.02 -8.48 6.18
CA PRO A 42 9.84 -8.74 7.00
C PRO A 42 10.23 -9.39 8.35
N PRO A 43 9.47 -9.14 9.43
CA PRO A 43 9.64 -9.82 10.71
C PRO A 43 9.53 -11.33 10.57
N SER A 44 10.25 -12.07 11.41
CA SER A 44 10.28 -13.54 11.37
C SER A 44 8.91 -14.19 11.54
N LEU A 45 8.03 -13.60 12.33
CA LEU A 45 6.64 -14.06 12.52
C LEU A 45 5.80 -14.04 11.24
N LYS A 46 6.18 -13.23 10.23
CA LYS A 46 5.47 -13.15 8.94
C LYS A 46 5.85 -14.28 7.96
N THR A 47 6.84 -15.09 8.29
CA THR A 47 7.37 -16.13 7.39
C THR A 47 6.29 -17.12 6.94
N ALA A 48 5.44 -17.59 7.86
CA ALA A 48 4.35 -18.52 7.55
C ALA A 48 3.33 -17.91 6.56
N GLU A 49 2.96 -16.65 6.74
CA GLU A 49 2.04 -15.95 5.84
C GLU A 49 2.68 -15.70 4.47
N ILE A 50 3.96 -15.38 4.42
CA ILE A 50 4.71 -15.24 3.16
C ILE A 50 4.70 -16.56 2.38
N GLU A 51 4.98 -17.69 3.03
CA GLU A 51 4.93 -19.00 2.38
C GLU A 51 3.51 -19.37 1.93
N ARG A 52 2.48 -19.09 2.74
CA ARG A 52 1.08 -19.27 2.36
C ARG A 52 0.72 -18.46 1.10
N ARG A 53 1.12 -17.19 1.05
CA ARG A 53 0.91 -16.32 -0.13
C ARG A 53 1.67 -16.81 -1.37
N LYS A 54 2.89 -17.33 -1.20
CA LYS A 54 3.65 -17.96 -2.29
C LYS A 54 2.94 -19.19 -2.83
N GLN A 55 2.38 -20.04 -1.96
CA GLN A 55 1.64 -21.24 -2.39
C GLN A 55 0.37 -20.86 -3.17
N ILE A 56 -0.41 -19.92 -2.68
CA ILE A 56 -1.61 -19.41 -3.39
C ILE A 56 -1.23 -18.90 -4.79
N LYS A 57 -0.11 -18.19 -4.93
CA LYS A 57 0.36 -17.71 -6.23
C LYS A 57 0.77 -18.85 -7.17
N LYS A 58 1.45 -19.87 -6.65
CA LYS A 58 1.79 -21.07 -7.44
C LYS A 58 0.53 -21.76 -7.96
N ASP A 59 -0.46 -21.97 -7.08
CA ASP A 59 -1.72 -22.60 -7.45
C ASP A 59 -2.50 -21.77 -8.47
N ALA A 60 -2.47 -20.43 -8.32
CA ALA A 60 -3.09 -19.51 -9.29
C ALA A 60 -2.37 -19.56 -10.65
N THR A 61 -1.04 -19.71 -10.68
CA THR A 61 -0.28 -19.84 -11.94
C THR A 61 -0.67 -21.10 -12.68
N VAL A 62 -0.76 -22.24 -12.01
CA VAL A 62 -1.20 -23.51 -12.63
C VAL A 62 -2.63 -23.37 -13.17
N LYS A 63 -3.54 -22.75 -12.41
CA LYS A 63 -4.92 -22.52 -12.87
C LYS A 63 -4.99 -21.56 -14.07
N TYR A 64 -4.12 -20.55 -14.10
CA TYR A 64 -4.00 -19.62 -15.22
C TYR A 64 -3.54 -20.34 -16.50
N GLU A 65 -2.46 -21.14 -16.43
CA GLU A 65 -1.94 -21.89 -17.55
C GLU A 65 -2.99 -22.88 -18.10
N LYS A 66 -3.71 -23.56 -17.20
CA LYS A 66 -4.83 -24.45 -17.58
C LYS A 66 -5.94 -23.69 -18.29
N ALA A 67 -6.38 -22.54 -17.75
CA ALA A 67 -7.43 -21.72 -18.35
C ALA A 67 -7.04 -21.21 -19.75
N ILE A 68 -5.77 -20.83 -19.96
CA ILE A 68 -5.24 -20.48 -21.28
C ILE A 68 -5.29 -21.67 -22.25
N ALA A 69 -4.84 -22.83 -21.81
CA ALA A 69 -4.85 -24.06 -22.64
C ALA A 69 -6.27 -24.48 -23.04
N GLU A 70 -7.26 -24.25 -22.18
CA GLU A 70 -8.68 -24.54 -22.41
C GLU A 70 -9.42 -23.42 -23.16
N GLY A 71 -8.75 -22.31 -23.48
CA GLY A 71 -9.35 -21.14 -24.14
C GLY A 71 -10.35 -20.38 -23.26
N ASN A 72 -10.38 -20.65 -21.96
CA ASN A 72 -11.26 -19.97 -21.00
C ASN A 72 -10.66 -18.61 -20.57
N MET A 73 -10.93 -17.59 -21.37
CA MET A 73 -10.37 -16.24 -21.15
C MET A 73 -10.91 -15.55 -19.89
N GLU A 74 -12.09 -15.93 -19.39
CA GLU A 74 -12.64 -15.35 -18.15
C GLU A 74 -11.86 -15.84 -16.92
N ASP A 75 -11.66 -17.13 -16.80
CA ASP A 75 -10.87 -17.73 -15.73
C ASP A 75 -9.38 -17.34 -15.86
N ALA A 76 -8.83 -17.27 -17.06
CA ALA A 76 -7.47 -16.79 -17.29
C ALA A 76 -7.29 -15.37 -16.74
N ARG A 77 -8.20 -14.45 -17.02
CA ARG A 77 -8.16 -13.06 -16.46
C ARG A 77 -8.24 -13.05 -14.93
N LYS A 78 -9.11 -13.87 -14.35
CA LYS A 78 -9.27 -14.00 -12.90
C LYS A 78 -7.98 -14.46 -12.22
N TYR A 79 -7.35 -15.52 -12.75
CA TYR A 79 -6.12 -16.05 -12.18
C TYR A 79 -4.90 -15.19 -12.49
N ALA A 80 -4.82 -14.53 -13.64
CA ALA A 80 -3.75 -13.59 -13.96
C ALA A 80 -3.57 -12.49 -12.89
N GLN A 81 -4.66 -12.00 -12.32
CA GLN A 81 -4.61 -10.99 -11.24
C GLN A 81 -3.95 -11.53 -9.96
N GLN A 82 -4.08 -12.84 -9.69
CA GLN A 82 -3.53 -13.49 -8.50
C GLN A 82 -2.07 -13.91 -8.68
N THR A 83 -1.57 -14.01 -9.92
CA THR A 83 -0.17 -14.38 -10.21
C THR A 83 0.79 -13.20 -10.15
N THR A 84 0.27 -11.96 -10.15
CA THR A 84 1.10 -10.76 -10.14
C THR A 84 1.91 -10.68 -8.85
N SER A 85 3.23 -10.55 -8.99
CA SER A 85 4.15 -10.32 -7.88
C SER A 85 5.10 -9.18 -8.20
N MET A 86 5.47 -8.42 -7.19
CA MET A 86 6.56 -7.47 -7.30
C MET A 86 7.87 -8.25 -7.40
N ARG A 87 8.69 -7.93 -8.39
CA ARG A 87 10.01 -8.53 -8.59
C ARG A 87 11.07 -7.51 -8.17
N ASP A 88 12.23 -7.95 -7.72
CA ASP A 88 13.32 -7.07 -7.27
C ASP A 88 13.70 -6.02 -8.31
N GLY A 89 13.69 -6.38 -9.58
CA GLY A 89 13.91 -5.43 -10.69
C GLY A 89 12.89 -4.30 -10.73
N MET A 90 11.60 -4.57 -10.42
CA MET A 90 10.55 -3.56 -10.45
C MET A 90 10.75 -2.50 -9.35
N VAL A 91 11.25 -2.89 -8.17
CA VAL A 91 11.58 -1.93 -7.09
C VAL A 91 12.68 -0.98 -7.55
N LYS A 92 13.76 -1.50 -8.13
CA LYS A 92 14.86 -0.70 -8.67
C LYS A 92 14.38 0.25 -9.77
N GLU A 93 13.59 -0.24 -10.69
CA GLU A 93 13.02 0.54 -11.79
C GLU A 93 12.06 1.64 -11.28
N SER A 94 11.25 1.32 -10.27
CA SER A 94 10.38 2.29 -9.61
C SER A 94 11.17 3.42 -8.95
N LYS A 95 12.22 3.10 -8.21
CA LYS A 95 13.11 4.09 -7.58
C LYS A 95 13.79 4.97 -8.61
N GLN A 96 14.23 4.41 -9.73
CA GLN A 96 14.82 5.18 -10.82
C GLN A 96 13.82 6.19 -11.38
N LEU A 97 12.58 5.78 -11.63
CA LEU A 97 11.54 6.69 -12.13
C LEU A 97 11.17 7.76 -11.09
N LEU A 98 11.06 7.40 -9.81
CA LEU A 98 10.81 8.37 -8.73
C LEU A 98 11.91 9.42 -8.66
N LYS A 99 13.17 9.03 -8.80
CA LYS A 99 14.31 9.95 -8.87
C LYS A 99 14.18 10.94 -10.04
N CYS A 100 13.77 10.49 -11.22
CA CYS A 100 13.52 11.39 -12.35
C CYS A 100 12.37 12.38 -12.08
N PHE A 101 11.39 11.99 -11.25
CA PHE A 101 10.32 12.89 -10.79
C PHE A 101 10.73 13.83 -9.66
N GLY A 102 11.94 13.71 -9.11
CA GLY A 102 12.34 14.42 -7.89
C GLY A 102 11.54 14.01 -6.66
N ILE A 103 10.93 12.84 -6.68
CA ILE A 103 10.09 12.32 -5.59
C ILE A 103 10.95 11.47 -4.66
N PRO A 104 11.02 11.83 -3.36
CA PRO A 104 11.80 11.07 -2.39
C PRO A 104 11.20 9.69 -2.13
N TYR A 105 12.08 8.74 -1.82
CA TYR A 105 11.70 7.43 -1.34
C TYR A 105 12.58 7.03 -0.15
N ILE A 106 12.04 6.16 0.68
CA ILE A 106 12.68 5.65 1.90
C ILE A 106 12.66 4.13 1.84
N ASP A 107 13.77 3.51 2.15
CA ASP A 107 13.86 2.06 2.37
C ASP A 107 13.61 1.79 3.86
N ALA A 108 12.47 1.19 4.17
CA ALA A 108 12.18 0.78 5.53
C ALA A 108 13.09 -0.39 5.95
N PRO A 109 13.52 -0.44 7.22
CA PRO A 109 14.28 -1.59 7.73
C PRO A 109 13.42 -2.86 7.79
N SER A 110 12.11 -2.69 7.98
CA SER A 110 11.12 -3.75 8.08
C SER A 110 9.87 -3.40 7.26
N GLU A 111 8.69 -3.37 7.85
CA GLU A 111 7.42 -3.04 7.17
C GLU A 111 7.34 -1.54 6.82
N GLY A 112 7.03 -1.24 5.56
CA GLY A 112 6.92 0.14 5.07
C GLY A 112 5.83 0.94 5.78
N GLU A 113 4.73 0.28 6.18
CA GLU A 113 3.62 0.92 6.90
C GLU A 113 4.05 1.46 8.27
N ALA A 114 4.97 0.77 8.95
CA ALA A 114 5.53 1.22 10.21
C ALA A 114 6.35 2.51 10.04
N THR A 115 7.23 2.54 9.03
CA THR A 115 7.99 3.75 8.70
C THR A 115 7.06 4.88 8.24
N ALA A 116 6.04 4.60 7.41
CA ALA A 116 5.06 5.60 7.02
C ALA A 116 4.27 6.17 8.21
N ALA A 117 3.90 5.32 9.19
CA ALA A 117 3.28 5.75 10.43
C ALA A 117 4.21 6.67 11.25
N HIS A 118 5.48 6.31 11.37
CA HIS A 118 6.51 7.11 12.04
C HIS A 118 6.63 8.51 11.44
N LEU A 119 6.69 8.63 10.11
CA LEU A 119 6.74 9.93 9.42
C LEU A 119 5.54 10.82 9.73
N THR A 120 4.35 10.24 9.97
CA THR A 120 3.19 11.03 10.41
C THR A 120 3.32 11.52 11.84
N ASN A 121 3.98 10.74 12.72
CA ASN A 121 4.18 11.09 14.12
C ASN A 121 5.24 12.17 14.31
N THR A 122 6.31 12.14 13.50
CA THR A 122 7.35 13.19 13.49
C THR A 122 6.89 14.47 12.78
N GLY A 123 5.76 14.43 12.07
CA GLY A 123 5.23 15.57 11.32
C GLY A 123 5.85 15.76 9.94
N GLN A 124 6.72 14.86 9.51
CA GLN A 124 7.34 14.86 8.18
C GLN A 124 6.35 14.47 7.06
N ALA A 125 5.31 13.70 7.40
CA ALA A 125 4.20 13.40 6.51
C ALA A 125 2.85 13.78 7.14
N TYR A 126 1.90 14.22 6.30
CA TYR A 126 0.54 14.53 6.72
C TYR A 126 -0.25 13.29 7.08
N ALA A 127 -0.12 12.22 6.30
CA ALA A 127 -0.83 10.97 6.46
C ALA A 127 -0.06 9.80 5.84
N SER A 128 -0.25 8.60 6.36
CA SER A 128 0.09 7.35 5.67
C SER A 128 -0.99 7.03 4.64
N ALA A 129 -0.62 6.58 3.45
CA ALA A 129 -1.53 6.19 2.39
C ALA A 129 -1.43 4.68 2.14
N SER A 130 -2.37 3.91 2.69
CA SER A 130 -2.45 2.46 2.56
C SER A 130 -3.90 2.00 2.38
N GLN A 131 -4.08 0.78 1.89
CA GLN A 131 -5.39 0.10 1.90
C GLN A 131 -5.61 -0.66 3.22
N ASP A 132 -4.53 -1.04 3.88
CA ASP A 132 -4.54 -1.82 5.10
C ASP A 132 -4.59 -0.91 6.35
N PHE A 133 -5.04 -1.46 7.46
CA PHE A 133 -5.15 -0.73 8.72
C PHE A 133 -3.89 -0.80 9.58
N ASP A 134 -2.87 -1.53 9.14
CA ASP A 134 -1.64 -1.75 9.91
C ASP A 134 -0.92 -0.44 10.25
N SER A 135 -1.01 0.56 9.35
CA SER A 135 -0.52 1.90 9.65
C SER A 135 -1.14 2.52 10.91
N ILE A 136 -2.44 2.24 11.20
CA ILE A 136 -3.11 2.70 12.43
C ILE A 136 -2.58 1.93 13.64
N LEU A 137 -2.40 0.61 13.51
CA LEU A 137 -1.84 -0.23 14.56
C LEU A 137 -0.40 0.21 14.89
N CYS A 138 0.39 0.58 13.87
CA CYS A 138 1.72 1.20 14.03
C CYS A 138 1.66 2.64 14.55
N GLY A 139 0.48 3.22 14.73
CA GLY A 139 0.27 4.51 15.36
C GLY A 139 0.33 5.72 14.42
N ALA A 140 0.08 5.56 13.13
CA ALA A 140 -0.06 6.70 12.22
C ALA A 140 -1.11 7.69 12.71
N LYS A 141 -0.81 8.99 12.70
CA LYS A 141 -1.80 10.03 13.08
C LYS A 141 -3.01 10.04 12.16
N ARG A 142 -2.77 9.81 10.86
CA ARG A 142 -3.81 9.76 9.82
C ARG A 142 -3.49 8.67 8.83
N LEU A 143 -4.53 7.93 8.43
CA LEU A 143 -4.49 6.97 7.33
C LEU A 143 -5.40 7.47 6.21
N VAL A 144 -4.89 7.51 4.98
CA VAL A 144 -5.69 7.77 3.78
C VAL A 144 -5.87 6.47 3.03
N ARG A 145 -7.11 6.02 2.93
CA ARG A 145 -7.50 4.84 2.15
C ARG A 145 -8.08 5.25 0.79
N ASN A 146 -8.10 4.33 -0.14
CA ASN A 146 -8.60 4.52 -1.51
C ASN A 146 -7.95 5.68 -2.28
N PHE A 147 -6.77 6.13 -1.83
CA PHE A 147 -6.09 7.28 -2.40
C PHE A 147 -5.73 7.09 -3.88
N THR A 148 -5.30 5.88 -4.25
CA THR A 148 -4.96 5.53 -5.64
C THR A 148 -6.08 4.80 -6.37
N ASN A 149 -7.08 4.32 -5.67
CA ASN A 149 -8.17 3.50 -6.19
C ASN A 149 -9.52 4.24 -6.18
N SER A 150 -9.51 5.57 -6.03
CA SER A 150 -10.70 6.41 -6.10
C SER A 150 -11.32 6.39 -7.50
N GLY A 151 -12.62 6.60 -7.55
CA GLY A 151 -13.41 6.64 -8.77
C GLY A 151 -14.38 5.47 -8.91
N ARG A 152 -14.94 5.34 -10.10
CA ARG A 152 -16.00 4.36 -10.39
C ARG A 152 -15.46 2.93 -10.42
N ARG A 153 -15.90 2.10 -9.47
CA ARG A 153 -15.47 0.70 -9.32
C ARG A 153 -16.64 -0.26 -9.53
N LYS A 154 -16.40 -1.30 -10.34
CA LYS A 154 -17.37 -2.38 -10.53
C LYS A 154 -17.39 -3.30 -9.32
N ILE A 155 -18.58 -3.60 -8.81
CA ILE A 155 -18.73 -4.60 -7.73
C ILE A 155 -18.43 -5.99 -8.31
N PRO A 156 -17.61 -6.80 -7.64
CA PRO A 156 -17.33 -8.18 -8.08
C PRO A 156 -18.64 -8.95 -8.29
N ASN A 157 -18.71 -9.73 -9.37
CA ASN A 157 -19.85 -10.57 -9.74
C ASN A 157 -21.18 -9.83 -9.94
N ARG A 158 -21.18 -8.50 -10.08
CA ARG A 158 -22.37 -7.69 -10.38
C ARG A 158 -22.07 -6.70 -11.50
N ASN A 159 -23.10 -6.34 -12.29
CA ASN A 159 -22.96 -5.28 -13.30
C ASN A 159 -23.32 -3.89 -12.73
N THR A 160 -22.94 -3.68 -11.47
CA THR A 160 -23.19 -2.45 -10.72
C THR A 160 -21.86 -1.78 -10.41
N TYR A 161 -21.82 -0.46 -10.48
CA TYR A 161 -20.66 0.36 -10.15
C TYR A 161 -20.95 1.18 -8.91
N ILE A 162 -19.93 1.37 -8.10
CA ILE A 162 -19.93 2.28 -6.94
C ILE A 162 -18.83 3.32 -7.13
N ASP A 163 -19.07 4.52 -6.65
CA ASP A 163 -18.03 5.54 -6.56
C ASP A 163 -17.27 5.34 -5.27
N VAL A 164 -15.96 5.16 -5.42
CA VAL A 164 -15.03 5.01 -4.30
C VAL A 164 -14.31 6.35 -4.13
N LEU A 165 -14.48 6.97 -2.97
CA LEU A 165 -13.81 8.21 -2.62
C LEU A 165 -12.60 7.93 -1.71
N PRO A 166 -11.57 8.78 -1.73
CA PRO A 166 -10.54 8.75 -0.71
C PRO A 166 -11.17 8.96 0.67
N GLU A 167 -10.71 8.17 1.63
CA GLU A 167 -11.17 8.18 3.00
C GLU A 167 -10.01 8.56 3.92
N ILE A 168 -10.20 9.56 4.78
CA ILE A 168 -9.23 9.95 5.79
C ILE A 168 -9.70 9.44 7.14
N ILE A 169 -8.88 8.63 7.78
CA ILE A 169 -9.12 8.10 9.13
C ILE A 169 -8.14 8.78 10.07
N GLU A 170 -8.65 9.57 11.01
CA GLU A 170 -7.86 10.17 12.08
C GLU A 170 -7.81 9.21 13.27
N THR A 171 -6.62 8.67 13.55
CA THR A 171 -6.45 7.59 14.53
C THR A 171 -7.01 7.96 15.90
N GLN A 172 -6.65 9.13 16.45
CA GLN A 172 -7.12 9.51 17.79
C GLN A 172 -8.64 9.66 17.85
N LYS A 173 -9.24 10.33 16.86
CA LYS A 173 -10.70 10.48 16.81
C LYS A 173 -11.42 9.13 16.72
N THR A 174 -10.82 8.19 15.99
CA THR A 174 -11.37 6.83 15.87
C THR A 174 -11.27 6.08 17.19
N LEU A 175 -10.12 6.12 17.86
CA LEU A 175 -9.91 5.51 19.17
C LEU A 175 -10.89 6.07 20.21
N ASP A 176 -11.05 7.40 20.26
CA ASP A 176 -11.98 8.07 21.16
C ASP A 176 -13.44 7.63 20.89
N ALA A 177 -13.82 7.56 19.61
CA ALA A 177 -15.17 7.16 19.22
C ALA A 177 -15.52 5.70 19.56
N ILE A 178 -14.53 4.81 19.45
CA ILE A 178 -14.72 3.39 19.83
C ILE A 178 -14.41 3.12 21.29
N GLY A 179 -13.84 4.09 22.02
CA GLY A 179 -13.50 3.99 23.44
C GLY A 179 -12.40 2.96 23.71
N LEU A 180 -11.33 2.96 22.90
CA LEU A 180 -10.17 2.09 23.05
C LEU A 180 -8.88 2.90 23.03
N THR A 181 -7.87 2.38 23.70
CA THR A 181 -6.48 2.76 23.51
C THR A 181 -5.89 2.11 22.25
N ARG A 182 -4.72 2.55 21.80
CA ARG A 182 -4.01 1.91 20.68
C ARG A 182 -3.59 0.47 21.01
N GLU A 183 -3.16 0.19 22.24
CA GLU A 183 -2.84 -1.17 22.72
C GLU A 183 -4.04 -2.08 22.60
N GLU A 184 -5.19 -1.64 23.12
CA GLU A 184 -6.44 -2.39 23.02
C GLU A 184 -6.89 -2.61 21.57
N LEU A 185 -6.66 -1.64 20.67
CA LEU A 185 -6.93 -1.83 19.25
C LEU A 185 -5.99 -2.87 18.60
N ILE A 186 -4.73 -2.93 19.01
CA ILE A 186 -3.79 -3.97 18.58
C ILE A 186 -4.30 -5.34 19.05
N ASP A 187 -4.77 -5.45 20.28
CA ASP A 187 -5.33 -6.68 20.82
C ASP A 187 -6.60 -7.11 20.06
N VAL A 188 -7.45 -6.15 19.66
CA VAL A 188 -8.57 -6.43 18.73
C VAL A 188 -8.04 -6.97 17.40
N GLY A 189 -6.98 -6.38 16.84
CA GLY A 189 -6.32 -6.86 15.63
C GLY A 189 -5.82 -8.29 15.77
N ILE A 190 -5.13 -8.62 16.87
CA ILE A 190 -4.63 -9.97 17.16
C ILE A 190 -5.78 -10.97 17.25
N LEU A 191 -6.89 -10.61 17.88
CA LEU A 191 -8.08 -11.48 17.98
C LEU A 191 -8.69 -11.80 16.61
N ILE A 192 -8.75 -10.81 15.73
CA ILE A 192 -9.33 -10.97 14.38
C ILE A 192 -8.35 -11.68 13.44
N GLY A 193 -7.07 -11.44 13.61
CA GLY A 193 -5.96 -11.88 12.77
C GLY A 193 -5.23 -10.72 12.13
N THR A 194 -3.91 -10.81 12.16
CA THR A 194 -2.96 -9.92 11.51
C THR A 194 -2.09 -10.72 10.55
N ASP A 195 -1.21 -10.08 9.80
CA ASP A 195 -0.20 -10.78 8.97
C ASP A 195 0.74 -11.69 9.80
N PHE A 196 0.79 -11.50 11.13
CA PHE A 196 1.60 -12.29 12.06
C PHE A 196 0.84 -13.46 12.69
N ASN A 197 -0.49 -13.43 12.64
CA ASN A 197 -1.39 -14.51 13.04
C ASN A 197 -2.65 -14.54 12.13
N PRO A 198 -2.52 -14.92 10.85
CA PRO A 198 -3.53 -14.66 9.82
C PRO A 198 -4.91 -15.25 10.07
N ASN A 199 -4.98 -16.31 10.86
CA ASN A 199 -6.25 -16.96 11.19
C ASN A 199 -6.99 -16.31 12.37
N GLY A 200 -6.32 -15.41 13.11
CA GLY A 200 -6.86 -14.86 14.34
C GLY A 200 -7.26 -15.96 15.36
N PHE A 201 -8.31 -15.69 16.11
CA PHE A 201 -8.90 -16.63 17.04
C PHE A 201 -10.20 -17.21 16.48
N GLU A 202 -10.40 -18.51 16.67
CA GLU A 202 -11.54 -19.22 16.10
C GLU A 202 -12.87 -18.62 16.58
N ARG A 203 -13.78 -18.36 15.66
CA ARG A 203 -15.12 -17.78 15.89
C ARG A 203 -15.14 -16.37 16.47
N ILE A 204 -14.01 -15.65 16.43
CA ILE A 204 -13.93 -14.26 16.89
C ILE A 204 -13.85 -13.33 15.68
N GLY A 205 -14.95 -12.66 15.35
CA GLY A 205 -14.99 -11.59 14.36
C GLY A 205 -14.88 -10.20 14.99
N PRO A 206 -14.81 -9.13 14.19
CA PRO A 206 -14.54 -7.76 14.67
C PRO A 206 -15.46 -7.28 15.80
N LYS A 207 -16.75 -7.55 15.70
CA LYS A 207 -17.71 -7.13 16.74
C LYS A 207 -17.50 -7.85 18.06
N THR A 208 -17.17 -9.15 18.00
CA THR A 208 -16.90 -9.97 19.17
C THR A 208 -15.59 -9.56 19.82
N ALA A 209 -14.53 -9.37 19.03
CA ALA A 209 -13.23 -8.91 19.49
C ALA A 209 -13.33 -7.57 20.22
N LEU A 210 -14.01 -6.59 19.59
CA LEU A 210 -14.23 -5.27 20.20
C LEU A 210 -14.98 -5.38 21.55
N LYS A 211 -16.02 -6.22 21.61
CA LYS A 211 -16.76 -6.43 22.86
C LYS A 211 -15.91 -7.06 23.95
N MET A 212 -15.11 -8.07 23.60
CA MET A 212 -14.23 -8.76 24.55
C MET A 212 -13.16 -7.81 25.11
N ILE A 213 -12.49 -7.04 24.26
CA ILE A 213 -11.47 -6.08 24.71
C ILE A 213 -12.10 -4.99 25.58
N LYS A 214 -13.26 -4.46 25.23
CA LYS A 214 -13.98 -3.50 26.11
C LYS A 214 -14.36 -4.07 27.47
N GLN A 215 -14.55 -5.37 27.57
CA GLN A 215 -14.92 -6.04 28.81
C GLN A 215 -13.72 -6.41 29.67
N HIS A 216 -12.60 -6.79 29.05
CA HIS A 216 -11.44 -7.37 29.73
C HIS A 216 -10.17 -6.52 29.64
N SER A 217 -10.14 -5.52 28.78
CA SER A 217 -9.02 -4.61 28.48
C SER A 217 -7.81 -5.27 27.82
N ARG A 218 -7.49 -6.51 28.12
CA ARG A 218 -6.32 -7.24 27.60
C ARG A 218 -6.66 -8.64 27.13
N LEU A 219 -5.92 -9.15 26.15
CA LEU A 219 -6.05 -10.52 25.63
C LEU A 219 -5.89 -11.57 26.73
N GLU A 220 -4.89 -11.39 27.58
CA GLU A 220 -4.52 -12.31 28.65
C GLU A 220 -5.61 -12.44 29.72
N ASP A 221 -6.51 -11.47 29.82
CA ASP A 221 -7.60 -11.46 30.80
C ASP A 221 -8.91 -12.06 30.26
N ILE A 222 -8.93 -12.52 29.01
CA ILE A 222 -10.10 -13.12 28.37
C ILE A 222 -10.14 -14.63 28.62
N PRO A 223 -11.04 -15.16 29.48
CA PRO A 223 -11.04 -16.59 29.84
C PRO A 223 -11.30 -17.54 28.67
N GLN A 224 -12.11 -17.09 27.69
CA GLN A 224 -12.60 -17.94 26.60
C GLN A 224 -11.53 -18.25 25.54
N ILE A 225 -10.39 -17.55 25.55
CA ILE A 225 -9.34 -17.70 24.53
C ILE A 225 -8.04 -18.28 25.08
N GLN A 226 -7.95 -18.57 26.38
CA GLN A 226 -6.69 -18.96 27.02
C GLN A 226 -6.01 -20.16 26.35
N GLU A 227 -6.78 -21.17 25.96
CA GLU A 227 -6.24 -22.35 25.28
C GLU A 227 -5.61 -21.99 23.93
N GLN A 228 -6.27 -21.14 23.13
CA GLN A 228 -5.77 -20.68 21.83
C GLN A 228 -4.61 -19.68 21.98
N LEU A 229 -4.65 -18.85 23.03
CA LEU A 229 -3.65 -17.84 23.31
C LEU A 229 -2.26 -18.46 23.55
N ASN A 230 -2.19 -19.62 24.18
CA ASN A 230 -0.93 -20.34 24.42
C ASN A 230 -0.20 -20.75 23.12
N GLY A 231 -0.89 -20.81 21.99
CA GLY A 231 -0.32 -21.13 20.68
C GLY A 231 0.15 -19.93 19.86
N ILE A 232 -0.03 -18.70 20.38
CA ILE A 232 0.26 -17.47 19.63
C ILE A 232 1.21 -16.59 20.45
N ASP A 233 2.31 -16.16 19.83
CA ASP A 233 3.22 -15.18 20.45
C ASP A 233 2.65 -13.76 20.34
N TYR A 234 1.52 -13.54 21.02
CA TYR A 234 0.80 -12.28 20.99
C TYR A 234 1.62 -11.12 21.57
N GLN A 235 2.53 -11.40 22.51
CA GLN A 235 3.40 -10.38 23.10
C GLN A 235 4.38 -9.83 22.04
N GLN A 236 4.96 -10.70 21.25
CA GLN A 236 5.85 -10.28 20.17
C GLN A 236 5.07 -9.58 19.05
N ILE A 237 3.85 -10.02 18.72
CA ILE A 237 2.98 -9.33 17.76
C ILE A 237 2.64 -7.92 18.28
N ARG A 238 2.25 -7.79 19.53
CA ARG A 238 1.97 -6.49 20.17
C ARG A 238 3.20 -5.57 20.10
N LYS A 239 4.38 -6.11 20.40
CA LYS A 239 5.65 -5.38 20.32
C LYS A 239 5.97 -4.88 18.91
N ILE A 240 5.74 -5.70 17.88
CA ILE A 240 5.97 -5.30 16.48
C ILE A 240 5.16 -4.04 16.12
N PHE A 241 3.93 -3.92 16.60
CA PHE A 241 3.09 -2.74 16.34
C PHE A 241 3.43 -1.56 17.24
N LEU A 242 3.77 -1.80 18.52
CA LEU A 242 4.04 -0.72 19.49
C LEU A 242 5.42 -0.11 19.33
N GLU A 243 6.42 -0.94 19.04
CA GLU A 243 7.84 -0.59 18.93
C GLU A 243 8.41 -1.08 17.58
N PRO A 244 7.84 -0.67 16.44
CA PRO A 244 8.27 -1.15 15.14
C PRO A 244 9.68 -0.66 14.80
N GLU A 245 10.41 -1.46 14.04
CA GLU A 245 11.64 -1.01 13.39
C GLU A 245 11.29 -0.05 12.26
N VAL A 246 11.75 1.19 12.34
CA VAL A 246 11.45 2.26 11.39
C VAL A 246 12.73 2.90 10.85
N ALA A 247 12.66 3.45 9.66
CA ALA A 247 13.71 4.34 9.17
C ALA A 247 13.52 5.71 9.82
N ASP A 248 14.57 6.20 10.45
CA ASP A 248 14.65 7.58 10.92
C ASP A 248 15.25 8.45 9.81
N VAL A 249 14.58 9.53 9.47
CA VAL A 249 14.96 10.41 8.36
C VAL A 249 14.97 11.84 8.88
N ASP A 250 16.10 12.51 8.77
CA ASP A 250 16.24 13.90 9.24
C ASP A 250 15.35 14.86 8.45
N GLU A 251 15.36 14.74 7.12
CA GLU A 251 14.61 15.62 6.23
C GLU A 251 14.14 14.89 4.97
N ILE A 252 12.93 15.22 4.51
CA ILE A 252 12.38 14.71 3.23
C ILE A 252 12.54 15.79 2.17
N ILE A 253 13.49 15.60 1.27
CA ILE A 253 13.82 16.56 0.21
C ILE A 253 13.13 16.17 -1.09
N PHE A 254 12.39 17.12 -1.67
CA PHE A 254 11.83 17.01 -3.01
C PHE A 254 12.71 17.80 -3.99
N GLU A 255 13.07 17.16 -5.08
CA GLU A 255 13.81 17.79 -6.15
C GLU A 255 12.87 18.25 -7.29
N GLU A 256 13.39 19.01 -8.25
CA GLU A 256 12.63 19.37 -9.44
C GLU A 256 12.43 18.17 -10.37
N VAL A 257 11.34 18.21 -11.14
CA VAL A 257 11.03 17.15 -12.10
C VAL A 257 11.99 17.26 -13.29
N ASP A 258 12.77 16.22 -13.55
CA ASP A 258 13.63 16.09 -14.72
C ASP A 258 12.84 15.44 -15.88
N TYR A 259 12.24 16.28 -16.70
CA TYR A 259 11.42 15.86 -17.84
C TYR A 259 12.22 15.09 -18.90
N ASP A 260 13.48 15.46 -19.11
CA ASP A 260 14.36 14.81 -20.09
C ASP A 260 14.77 13.43 -19.58
N ALA A 261 15.10 13.29 -18.29
CA ALA A 261 15.40 11.99 -17.69
C ALA A 261 14.19 11.06 -17.75
N ILE A 262 12.96 11.54 -17.46
CA ILE A 262 11.73 10.74 -17.57
C ILE A 262 11.54 10.26 -19.01
N THR A 263 11.69 11.17 -19.99
CA THR A 263 11.54 10.84 -21.41
C THR A 263 12.59 9.82 -21.85
N ASN A 264 13.85 10.04 -21.53
CA ASN A 264 14.93 9.10 -21.87
C ASN A 264 14.67 7.72 -21.26
N TYR A 265 14.34 7.66 -19.98
CA TYR A 265 14.11 6.40 -19.28
C TYR A 265 12.90 5.64 -19.84
N LEU A 266 11.75 6.30 -19.98
CA LEU A 266 10.53 5.60 -20.40
C LEU A 266 10.49 5.33 -21.91
N VAL A 267 10.90 6.28 -22.75
CA VAL A 267 10.81 6.12 -24.21
C VAL A 267 11.98 5.30 -24.73
N LYS A 268 13.23 5.70 -24.42
CA LYS A 268 14.41 5.07 -25.04
C LYS A 268 14.78 3.72 -24.40
N GLU A 269 14.64 3.61 -23.06
CA GLU A 269 15.06 2.38 -22.37
C GLU A 269 13.93 1.40 -22.15
N ARG A 270 12.65 1.83 -22.17
CA ARG A 270 11.46 1.02 -21.84
C ARG A 270 10.40 1.01 -22.94
N SER A 271 10.71 1.54 -24.12
CA SER A 271 9.87 1.50 -25.34
C SER A 271 8.44 2.04 -25.13
N PHE A 272 8.25 3.01 -24.26
CA PHE A 272 6.97 3.71 -24.14
C PHE A 272 6.74 4.61 -25.36
N SER A 273 5.48 4.82 -25.73
CA SER A 273 5.13 5.77 -26.81
C SER A 273 5.54 7.19 -26.45
N GLU A 274 6.39 7.79 -27.29
CA GLU A 274 6.90 9.15 -27.09
C GLU A 274 5.77 10.17 -27.02
N ASP A 275 4.79 10.12 -27.93
CA ASP A 275 3.66 11.03 -27.95
C ASP A 275 2.85 11.00 -26.65
N ARG A 276 2.62 9.80 -26.09
CA ARG A 276 1.91 9.64 -24.82
C ARG A 276 2.70 10.21 -23.66
N ILE A 277 4.00 9.98 -23.60
CA ILE A 277 4.88 10.51 -22.56
C ILE A 277 4.91 12.03 -22.66
N GLN A 278 5.17 12.59 -23.81
CA GLN A 278 5.22 14.05 -24.02
C GLN A 278 3.89 14.73 -23.67
N SER A 279 2.77 14.18 -24.13
CA SER A 279 1.44 14.69 -23.75
C SER A 279 1.22 14.68 -22.24
N THR A 280 1.63 13.61 -21.56
CA THR A 280 1.48 13.45 -20.11
C THR A 280 2.36 14.44 -19.35
N LEU A 281 3.62 14.61 -19.74
CA LEU A 281 4.56 15.53 -19.12
C LEU A 281 4.19 17.01 -19.39
N ASN A 282 3.70 17.34 -20.58
CA ASN A 282 3.19 18.67 -20.89
C ASN A 282 1.98 19.05 -20.00
N ARG A 283 1.11 18.08 -19.70
CA ARG A 283 0.01 18.29 -18.76
C ARG A 283 0.53 18.61 -17.36
N LEU A 284 1.54 17.87 -16.88
CA LEU A 284 2.17 18.13 -15.60
C LEU A 284 2.80 19.50 -15.54
N LYS A 285 3.62 19.85 -16.54
CA LYS A 285 4.31 21.15 -16.63
C LYS A 285 3.32 22.31 -16.54
N LYS A 286 2.25 22.28 -17.35
CA LYS A 286 1.18 23.29 -17.31
C LYS A 286 0.48 23.38 -15.96
N ALA A 287 0.30 22.25 -15.25
CA ALA A 287 -0.33 22.25 -13.94
C ALA A 287 0.57 22.87 -12.87
N LEU A 288 1.87 22.60 -12.92
CA LEU A 288 2.85 23.18 -11.98
C LEU A 288 3.04 24.70 -12.24
N GLU A 289 3.14 25.14 -13.51
CA GLU A 289 3.24 26.54 -13.87
C GLU A 289 2.04 27.37 -13.38
N ARG A 290 0.80 26.85 -13.54
CA ARG A 290 -0.41 27.51 -13.04
C ARG A 290 -0.42 27.69 -11.52
N LYS A 291 0.19 26.77 -10.79
CA LYS A 291 0.28 26.86 -9.32
C LYS A 291 1.29 27.90 -8.86
N SER A 292 2.44 27.96 -9.55
CA SER A 292 3.45 29.00 -9.28
C SER A 292 2.84 30.39 -9.49
N GLN A 293 2.19 30.64 -10.62
CA GLN A 293 1.55 31.92 -10.91
C GLN A 293 0.47 32.33 -9.90
N ASN A 294 -0.27 31.38 -9.34
CA ASN A 294 -1.27 31.68 -8.30
C ASN A 294 -0.65 32.05 -6.95
N LEU A 295 0.53 31.56 -6.61
CA LEU A 295 1.27 31.93 -5.41
C LEU A 295 1.86 33.34 -5.55
N ASP A 296 2.42 33.68 -6.71
CA ASP A 296 3.02 34.98 -7.00
C ASP A 296 1.99 36.14 -6.99
N GLN A 297 0.69 35.84 -7.10
CA GLN A 297 -0.39 36.85 -7.00
C GLN A 297 -0.78 37.19 -5.56
N TRP A 298 -0.27 36.46 -4.56
CA TRP A 298 -0.59 36.66 -3.13
C TRP A 298 0.57 37.24 -2.32
N PHE A 299 1.72 37.46 -2.95
CA PHE A 299 2.91 38.14 -2.43
C PHE A 299 3.26 39.34 -3.30
#